data_d934fa366293fb71e4e1a7dfe96bf605
#
_entry.id   d934fa366293fb71e4e1a7dfe96bf605
#
_cell.length_a   1.000
_cell.length_b   1.000
_cell.length_c   1.000
_cell.angle_alpha   90.00
_cell.angle_beta   90.00
_cell.angle_gamma   90.00
#
_symmetry.space_group_name_H-M   'P 1'
#
loop_
_entity.id
_entity.type
_entity.pdbx_description
1 polymer ?
#
loop_
_entity_poly.entity_id
_entity_poly.type
_entity_poly.pdbx_seq_one_letter_code
_entity_poly.pdbx_strand_id
1 'polypeptide(L)'
;MDNKLRRGENISTELLKAIESSRISIIVFSKNYVSSTWCLDELVKILECKNNGQVVLPIFYKVDPSDVRNQNGMFGEAFTKHEDKFKDNKKKVQRWRAALKEASNISGWHYKNEYVFNISLLCYYQYIYIYIYI
;
A
#
# COMPACT_ATOMS: atom_id res chain seq x y z
N MET A 1 6.81 -13.85 9.35
CA MET A 1 7.29 -12.87 8.37
C MET A 1 8.42 -12.07 8.98
N ASP A 2 9.45 -11.90 8.24
CA ASP A 2 10.63 -11.22 8.75
C ASP A 2 10.47 -9.70 8.66
N ASN A 3 10.35 -9.05 9.81
CA ASN A 3 10.24 -7.60 9.89
C ASN A 3 11.61 -6.90 9.91
N LYS A 4 12.66 -7.62 9.53
CA LYS A 4 14.02 -7.11 9.59
C LYS A 4 14.43 -6.25 8.42
N LEU A 5 13.54 -6.09 7.44
CA LEU A 5 13.83 -5.20 6.32
C LEU A 5 13.87 -3.76 6.80
N ARG A 6 14.94 -3.08 6.48
CA ARG A 6 15.13 -1.68 6.88
C ARG A 6 14.37 -0.74 5.97
N ARG A 7 13.98 0.41 6.52
CA ARG A 7 13.41 1.48 5.71
C ARG A 7 14.35 1.83 4.57
N GLY A 8 13.81 1.86 3.35
CA GLY A 8 14.56 2.22 2.15
C GLY A 8 15.23 1.06 1.44
N GLU A 9 15.20 -0.14 2.00
CA GLU A 9 15.65 -1.32 1.29
C GLU A 9 14.62 -1.77 0.26
N ASN A 10 15.09 -2.49 -0.75
CA ASN A 10 14.18 -3.04 -1.75
C ASN A 10 13.29 -4.13 -1.13
N ILE A 11 12.08 -4.24 -1.64
CA ILE A 11 11.14 -5.29 -1.23
C ILE A 11 11.78 -6.67 -1.43
N SER A 12 11.64 -7.53 -0.42
CA SER A 12 12.27 -8.84 -0.44
C SER A 12 11.57 -9.80 -1.40
N THR A 13 12.32 -10.82 -1.82
CA THR A 13 11.78 -11.88 -2.67
C THR A 13 10.64 -12.63 -1.99
N GLU A 14 10.72 -12.84 -0.68
CA GLU A 14 9.67 -13.52 0.08
C GLU A 14 8.36 -12.74 0.07
N LEU A 15 8.43 -11.42 0.21
CA LEU A 15 7.24 -10.57 0.15
C LEU A 15 6.63 -10.58 -1.25
N LEU A 16 7.45 -10.53 -2.28
CA LEU A 16 6.97 -10.61 -3.66
C LEU A 16 6.25 -11.93 -3.90
N LYS A 17 6.80 -13.04 -3.43
CA LYS A 17 6.17 -14.35 -3.55
C LYS A 17 4.86 -14.43 -2.78
N ALA A 18 4.80 -13.84 -1.59
CA ALA A 18 3.58 -13.81 -0.79
C ALA A 18 2.47 -13.07 -1.53
N ILE A 19 2.78 -11.95 -2.15
CA ILE A 19 1.82 -11.19 -2.95
C ILE A 19 1.37 -12.02 -4.16
N GLU A 20 2.31 -12.60 -4.89
CA GLU A 20 2.01 -13.39 -6.09
C GLU A 20 1.13 -14.61 -5.80
N SER A 21 1.30 -15.25 -4.64
CA SER A 21 0.56 -16.45 -4.27
C SER A 21 -0.80 -16.16 -3.63
N SER A 22 -1.07 -14.92 -3.28
CA SER A 22 -2.33 -14.53 -2.63
C SER A 22 -3.43 -14.29 -3.67
N ARG A 23 -4.66 -14.65 -3.32
CA ARG A 23 -5.82 -14.36 -4.17
C ARG A 23 -6.41 -12.99 -3.88
N ILE A 24 -6.26 -12.54 -2.64
CA ILE A 24 -6.80 -11.27 -2.17
C ILE A 24 -5.68 -10.53 -1.47
N SER A 25 -5.49 -9.28 -1.84
CA SER A 25 -4.57 -8.37 -1.14
C SER A 25 -5.38 -7.29 -0.46
N ILE A 26 -5.27 -7.19 0.85
CA ILE A 26 -5.91 -6.15 1.64
C ILE A 26 -4.86 -5.09 1.97
N ILE A 27 -5.12 -3.87 1.57
CA ILE A 27 -4.21 -2.75 1.80
C ILE A 27 -4.86 -1.79 2.80
N VAL A 28 -4.19 -1.55 3.92
CA VAL A 28 -4.68 -0.58 4.91
C VAL A 28 -3.93 0.74 4.69
N PHE A 29 -4.62 1.69 4.09
CA PHE A 29 -4.09 3.04 3.93
C PHE A 29 -4.27 3.83 5.22
N SER A 30 -3.16 4.11 5.88
CA SER A 30 -3.10 4.97 7.05
C SER A 30 -2.30 6.24 6.73
N LYS A 31 -2.23 7.15 7.66
CA LYS A 31 -1.52 8.43 7.46
C LYS A 31 -0.04 8.26 7.10
N ASN A 32 0.59 7.17 7.51
CA ASN A 32 2.02 6.95 7.29
C ASN A 32 2.33 6.04 6.09
N TYR A 33 1.31 5.51 5.44
CA TYR A 33 1.49 4.53 4.38
C TYR A 33 2.40 5.04 3.26
N VAL A 34 2.10 6.22 2.74
CA VAL A 34 2.82 6.76 1.58
C VAL A 34 4.20 7.31 1.92
N SER A 35 4.53 7.46 3.21
CA SER A 35 5.87 7.84 3.63
C SER A 35 6.87 6.69 3.50
N SER A 36 6.37 5.47 3.39
CA SER A 36 7.20 4.28 3.31
C SER A 36 7.43 3.88 1.87
N THR A 37 8.67 3.93 1.42
CA THR A 37 9.05 3.47 0.06
C THR A 37 8.71 2.00 -0.12
N TRP A 38 8.77 1.24 0.95
CA TRP A 38 8.42 -0.17 0.99
C TRP A 38 6.96 -0.43 0.70
N CYS A 39 6.08 0.30 1.40
CA CYS A 39 4.66 0.22 1.15
C CYS A 39 4.35 0.54 -0.30
N LEU A 40 5.02 1.55 -0.85
CA LEU A 40 4.80 1.96 -2.23
C LEU A 40 5.31 0.93 -3.24
N ASP A 41 6.44 0.28 -2.96
CA ASP A 41 6.94 -0.81 -3.82
C ASP A 41 6.00 -2.02 -3.77
N GLU A 42 5.51 -2.38 -2.59
CA GLU A 42 4.53 -3.46 -2.46
C GLU A 42 3.24 -3.12 -3.19
N LEU A 43 2.80 -1.89 -3.09
CA LEU A 43 1.59 -1.42 -3.76
C LEU A 43 1.68 -1.61 -5.27
N VAL A 44 2.81 -1.25 -5.86
CA VAL A 44 3.04 -1.45 -7.29
C VAL A 44 2.92 -2.94 -7.64
N LYS A 45 3.54 -3.80 -6.84
CA LYS A 45 3.49 -5.25 -7.07
C LYS A 45 2.07 -5.81 -6.93
N ILE A 46 1.33 -5.36 -5.92
CA ILE A 46 -0.06 -5.77 -5.70
C ILE A 46 -0.91 -5.43 -6.92
N LEU A 47 -0.74 -4.24 -7.48
CA LEU A 47 -1.51 -3.84 -8.66
C LEU A 47 -1.11 -4.59 -9.93
N GLU A 48 0.16 -4.95 -10.06
CA GLU A 48 0.58 -5.83 -11.16
C GLU A 48 -0.11 -7.17 -11.06
N CYS A 49 -0.21 -7.74 -9.87
CA CYS A 49 -0.89 -9.02 -9.64
C CYS A 49 -2.41 -8.92 -9.84
N LYS A 50 -2.99 -7.75 -9.56
CA LYS A 50 -4.41 -7.51 -9.83
C LYS A 50 -4.74 -7.73 -11.31
N ASN A 51 -3.84 -7.33 -12.19
CA ASN A 51 -4.01 -7.52 -13.63
C ASN A 51 -4.02 -9.00 -14.03
N ASN A 52 -3.53 -9.88 -13.15
CA ASN A 52 -3.55 -11.33 -13.35
C ASN A 52 -4.74 -11.99 -12.65
N GLY A 53 -5.75 -11.22 -12.26
CA GLY A 53 -7.00 -11.74 -11.69
C GLY A 53 -7.07 -11.75 -10.18
N GLN A 54 -6.08 -11.22 -9.48
CA GLN A 54 -6.13 -11.11 -8.03
C GLN A 54 -7.03 -9.95 -7.60
N VAL A 55 -7.69 -10.11 -6.46
CA VAL A 55 -8.58 -9.09 -5.90
C VAL A 55 -7.79 -8.18 -4.97
N VAL A 56 -8.01 -6.89 -5.09
CA VAL A 56 -7.42 -5.88 -4.21
C VAL A 56 -8.53 -5.17 -3.44
N LEU A 57 -8.40 -5.13 -2.12
CA LEU A 57 -9.38 -4.49 -1.23
C LEU A 57 -8.68 -3.40 -0.42
N PRO A 58 -8.90 -2.12 -0.75
CA PRO A 58 -8.36 -1.03 0.06
C PRO A 58 -9.23 -0.78 1.29
N ILE A 59 -8.57 -0.48 2.40
CA ILE A 59 -9.20 -0.03 3.63
C ILE A 59 -8.58 1.31 3.99
N PHE A 60 -9.42 2.33 4.17
CA PHE A 60 -8.96 3.68 4.51
C PHE A 60 -9.12 3.87 6.01
N TYR A 61 -8.01 3.79 6.73
CA TYR A 61 -8.01 3.84 8.20
C TYR A 61 -7.63 5.23 8.69
N LYS A 62 -8.62 5.94 9.22
CA LYS A 62 -8.47 7.31 9.75
C LYS A 62 -7.88 8.30 8.74
N VAL A 63 -8.13 8.07 7.47
CA VAL A 63 -7.74 8.98 6.38
C VAL A 63 -8.91 9.13 5.43
N ASP A 64 -9.02 10.29 4.80
CA ASP A 64 -10.06 10.52 3.81
C ASP A 64 -9.64 9.88 2.49
N PRO A 65 -10.49 8.99 1.90
CA PRO A 65 -10.17 8.37 0.63
C PRO A 65 -9.85 9.36 -0.49
N SER A 66 -10.51 10.53 -0.49
CA SER A 66 -10.26 11.54 -1.51
C SER A 66 -8.87 12.18 -1.36
N ASP A 67 -8.38 12.33 -0.12
CA ASP A 67 -7.04 12.85 0.12
C ASP A 67 -5.97 11.86 -0.34
N VAL A 68 -6.21 10.56 -0.15
CA VAL A 68 -5.31 9.52 -0.65
C VAL A 68 -5.31 9.54 -2.18
N ARG A 69 -6.49 9.53 -2.78
CA ARG A 69 -6.66 9.49 -4.23
C ARG A 69 -6.06 10.70 -4.93
N ASN A 70 -6.32 11.88 -4.40
CA ASN A 70 -5.86 13.13 -4.99
C ASN A 70 -4.49 13.56 -4.47
N GLN A 71 -3.93 12.80 -3.53
CA GLN A 71 -2.61 13.05 -2.97
C GLN A 71 -2.51 14.46 -2.36
N ASN A 72 -3.52 14.78 -1.54
CA ASN A 72 -3.61 16.06 -0.84
C ASN A 72 -3.00 15.97 0.55
N GLY A 73 -2.69 17.13 1.14
CA GLY A 73 -2.23 17.25 2.52
C GLY A 73 -0.98 16.42 2.78
N MET A 74 -1.03 15.55 3.79
CA MET A 74 0.10 14.71 4.18
C MET A 74 0.57 13.78 3.06
N PHE A 75 -0.35 13.32 2.22
CA PHE A 75 -0.02 12.45 1.10
C PHE A 75 0.77 13.20 0.03
N GLY A 76 0.37 14.43 -0.26
CA GLY A 76 1.11 15.29 -1.19
C GLY A 76 2.49 15.65 -0.65
N GLU A 77 2.58 15.97 0.64
CA GLU A 77 3.86 16.29 1.28
C GLU A 77 4.84 15.10 1.23
N ALA A 78 4.34 13.89 1.46
CA ALA A 78 5.15 12.69 1.40
C ALA A 78 5.74 12.50 0.00
N PHE A 79 4.93 12.69 -1.04
CA PHE A 79 5.42 12.57 -2.42
C PHE A 79 6.39 13.67 -2.81
N THR A 80 6.21 14.88 -2.28
CA THR A 80 7.19 15.96 -2.50
C THR A 80 8.55 15.56 -1.93
N LYS A 81 8.59 14.93 -0.76
CA LYS A 81 9.82 14.41 -0.17
C LYS A 81 10.42 13.29 -1.01
N HIS A 82 9.60 12.37 -1.53
CA HIS A 82 10.08 11.31 -2.41
C HIS A 82 10.65 11.88 -3.71
N GLU A 83 9.99 12.86 -4.28
CA GLU A 83 10.48 13.50 -5.51
C GLU A 83 11.83 14.17 -5.31
N ASP A 84 12.04 14.77 -4.16
CA ASP A 84 13.32 15.37 -3.82
C ASP A 84 14.42 14.30 -3.61
N LYS A 85 14.09 13.23 -2.86
CA LYS A 85 15.03 12.15 -2.57
C LYS A 85 15.41 11.36 -3.82
N PHE A 86 14.46 11.17 -4.74
CA PHE A 86 14.64 10.36 -5.94
C PHE A 86 14.68 11.22 -7.22
N LYS A 87 15.36 12.37 -7.16
CA LYS A 87 15.51 13.28 -8.31
C LYS A 87 16.04 12.59 -9.55
N ASP A 88 16.95 11.64 -9.37
CA ASP A 88 17.59 10.92 -10.47
C ASP A 88 16.74 9.75 -10.98
N ASN A 89 15.60 9.50 -10.33
CA ASN A 89 14.69 8.43 -10.73
C ASN A 89 13.24 8.87 -10.60
N LYS A 90 12.87 9.85 -11.40
CA LYS A 90 11.52 10.43 -11.42
C LYS A 90 10.45 9.41 -11.80
N LYS A 91 10.80 8.46 -12.66
CA LYS A 91 9.87 7.43 -13.10
C LYS A 91 9.40 6.55 -11.95
N LYS A 92 10.28 6.31 -10.98
CA LYS A 92 9.93 5.52 -9.79
C LYS A 92 8.80 6.20 -9.00
N VAL A 93 8.94 7.49 -8.73
CA VAL A 93 7.94 8.25 -7.99
C VAL A 93 6.64 8.38 -8.78
N GLN A 94 6.70 8.59 -10.08
CA GLN A 94 5.52 8.63 -10.94
C GLN A 94 4.76 7.30 -10.90
N ARG A 95 5.48 6.18 -10.88
CA ARG A 95 4.89 4.85 -10.78
C ARG A 95 4.16 4.67 -9.45
N TRP A 96 4.75 5.15 -8.36
CA TRP A 96 4.12 5.14 -7.04
C TRP A 96 2.86 5.99 -7.01
N ARG A 97 2.90 7.18 -7.58
CA ARG A 97 1.72 8.07 -7.65
C ARG A 97 0.58 7.43 -8.43
N ALA A 98 0.89 6.83 -9.56
CA ALA A 98 -0.10 6.16 -10.40
C ALA A 98 -0.69 4.95 -9.68
N ALA A 99 0.13 4.16 -8.98
CA ALA A 99 -0.32 3.01 -8.22
C ALA A 99 -1.25 3.42 -7.08
N LEU A 100 -0.93 4.47 -6.37
CA LEU A 100 -1.77 4.96 -5.27
C LEU A 100 -3.12 5.44 -5.80
N LYS A 101 -3.12 6.15 -6.90
CA LYS A 101 -4.35 6.64 -7.53
C LYS A 101 -5.23 5.48 -7.97
N GLU A 102 -4.66 4.49 -8.62
CA GLU A 102 -5.41 3.30 -9.06
C GLU A 102 -5.99 2.54 -7.87
N ALA A 103 -5.18 2.25 -6.85
CA ALA A 103 -5.63 1.50 -5.68
C ALA A 103 -6.72 2.24 -4.91
N SER A 104 -6.57 3.55 -4.74
CA SER A 104 -7.53 4.35 -3.98
C SER A 104 -8.86 4.59 -4.72
N ASN A 105 -8.92 4.28 -6.01
CA ASN A 105 -10.16 4.31 -6.79
C ASN A 105 -10.95 2.99 -6.73
N ILE A 106 -10.35 1.93 -6.19
CA ILE A 106 -11.04 0.67 -6.01
C ILE A 106 -12.03 0.82 -4.85
N SER A 107 -13.23 0.26 -4.99
CA SER A 107 -14.21 0.27 -3.91
C SER A 107 -13.65 -0.42 -2.67
N GLY A 108 -13.68 0.28 -1.56
CA GLY A 108 -13.12 -0.21 -0.31
C GLY A 108 -13.89 0.30 0.89
N TRP A 109 -13.32 0.13 2.06
CA TRP A 109 -13.95 0.52 3.31
C TRP A 109 -13.23 1.70 3.95
N HIS A 110 -14.03 2.61 4.50
CA HIS A 110 -13.52 3.79 5.18
C HIS A 110 -13.83 3.69 6.68
N TYR A 111 -12.79 3.59 7.50
CA TYR A 111 -12.92 3.57 8.95
C TYR A 111 -12.57 4.94 9.52
N LYS A 112 -13.55 5.60 10.09
CA LYS A 112 -13.37 6.90 10.75
C LYS A 112 -13.09 6.76 12.24
N ASN A 113 -13.54 5.66 12.84
CA ASN A 113 -13.51 5.43 14.27
C ASN A 113 -12.45 4.40 14.66
N GLU A 114 -12.16 4.33 15.97
CA GLU A 114 -11.17 3.44 16.55
C GLU A 114 -11.67 2.00 16.71
N TYR A 115 -12.55 1.53 15.83
CA TYR A 115 -12.95 0.14 15.89
C TYR A 115 -11.75 -0.76 15.63
N VAL A 116 -11.54 -1.70 16.56
CA VAL A 116 -10.49 -2.69 16.41
C VAL A 116 -10.84 -3.56 15.21
N PHE A 117 -10.14 -3.32 14.14
CA PHE A 117 -10.18 -4.20 12.98
C PHE A 117 -9.43 -5.47 13.38
N ASN A 118 -10.14 -6.59 13.49
CA ASN A 118 -9.50 -7.84 13.90
C ASN A 118 -8.81 -8.50 12.72
N ILE A 119 -7.61 -8.05 12.45
CA ILE A 119 -6.79 -8.50 11.35
C ILE A 119 -6.32 -9.94 11.55
N SER A 120 -6.20 -10.37 12.82
CA SER A 120 -5.72 -11.72 13.12
C SER A 120 -6.60 -12.81 12.55
N LEU A 121 -7.90 -12.57 12.41
CA LEU A 121 -8.81 -13.51 11.76
C LEU A 121 -8.53 -13.67 10.27
N LEU A 122 -8.13 -12.60 9.61
CA LEU A 122 -7.86 -12.63 8.18
C LEU A 122 -6.53 -13.34 7.86
N CYS A 123 -5.58 -13.31 8.81
CA CYS A 123 -4.30 -13.98 8.64
C CYS A 123 -4.40 -15.52 8.67
N TYR A 124 -5.51 -16.08 9.14
CA TYR A 124 -5.74 -17.52 9.09
C TYR A 124 -6.03 -18.05 7.67
N TYR A 125 -6.37 -17.17 6.74
CA TYR A 125 -6.64 -17.56 5.38
C TYR A 125 -5.38 -17.43 4.54
N GLN A 126 -4.78 -18.56 4.19
CA GLN A 126 -3.50 -18.63 3.46
C GLN A 126 -3.52 -17.97 2.07
N TYR A 127 -4.69 -17.57 1.59
CA TYR A 127 -4.86 -16.94 0.28
C TYR A 127 -5.04 -15.43 0.36
N ILE A 128 -4.90 -14.84 1.57
CA ILE A 128 -5.08 -13.41 1.79
C ILE A 128 -3.75 -12.80 2.21
N TYR A 129 -3.32 -11.81 1.46
CA TYR A 129 -2.18 -10.98 1.82
C TYR A 129 -2.68 -9.68 2.45
N ILE A 130 -2.20 -9.39 3.63
CA ILE A 130 -2.57 -8.17 4.34
C ILE A 130 -1.31 -7.38 4.62
N TYR A 131 -1.29 -6.13 4.19
CA TYR A 131 -0.20 -5.23 4.50
C TYR A 131 -0.71 -4.02 5.28
N ILE A 132 -0.14 -3.81 6.46
CA ILE A 132 -0.51 -2.72 7.35
C ILE A 132 0.75 -1.99 7.77
N TYR A 133 0.73 -0.67 7.57
CA TYR A 133 1.77 0.21 8.08
C TYR A 133 1.10 1.36 8.82
N ILE A 134 1.17 1.31 10.13
CA ILE A 134 0.54 2.28 11.00
C ILE A 134 1.56 3.27 11.57
#